data_3ff922d2f47e85850dfd9f3faf9548c4
#
_entry.id   3ff922d2f47e85850dfd9f3faf9548c4
#
_cell.length_a   1.000
_cell.length_b   1.000
_cell.length_c   1.000
_cell.angle_alpha   90.00
_cell.angle_beta   90.00
_cell.angle_gamma   90.00
#
_symmetry.space_group_name_H-M   'P 1'
#
loop_
_entity.id
_entity.type
_entity.pdbx_description
1 polymer ?
#
loop_
_entity_poly.entity_id
_entity_poly.type
_entity_poly.pdbx_seq_one_letter_code
_entity_poly.pdbx_strand_id
1 'polypeptide(L)'
;MASTAALGFRLHTGWAALVAIAGTPGKFQVLLRRRIKLLPRGDSVPRFVYHKAAELPLSEAVELVSRAEAASEESARTAMKEVLDHLGSLAVEVKAGGIPCSSRPVPTDLSAVLRAHPMIHTAEGVLFQRAVTSACQVCGLAVISAREREVWRTAASSWSLTEEELRQQVDGLRKSVGAPWGTDQKTATAFALLALREVTDTERGRGVSPGE
;
A
#
# COMPACT_ATOMS: atom_id res chain seq x y z
N MET A 1 -23.39 -7.70 -11.37
CA MET A 1 -22.02 -8.26 -11.15
C MET A 1 -21.27 -7.29 -10.27
N ALA A 2 -20.49 -7.80 -9.29
CA ALA A 2 -19.66 -6.94 -8.45
C ALA A 2 -18.60 -6.22 -9.32
N SER A 3 -18.29 -4.98 -8.97
CA SER A 3 -17.25 -4.21 -9.64
C SER A 3 -15.88 -4.63 -9.10
N THR A 4 -14.95 -5.05 -9.96
CA THR A 4 -13.59 -5.38 -9.56
C THR A 4 -12.80 -4.10 -9.26
N ALA A 5 -12.12 -4.08 -8.10
CA ALA A 5 -11.31 -2.97 -7.65
C ALA A 5 -9.94 -3.41 -7.15
N ALA A 6 -9.01 -2.48 -7.05
CA ALA A 6 -7.75 -2.65 -6.34
C ALA A 6 -7.51 -1.49 -5.36
N LEU A 7 -6.75 -1.79 -4.31
CA LEU A 7 -6.25 -0.80 -3.36
C LEU A 7 -4.85 -0.36 -3.77
N GLY A 8 -4.52 0.88 -3.47
CA GLY A 8 -3.16 1.36 -3.55
C GLY A 8 -2.78 2.14 -2.31
N PHE A 9 -1.52 2.05 -1.95
CA PHE A 9 -1.01 2.64 -0.72
C PHE A 9 0.15 3.58 -1.00
N ARG A 10 0.18 4.71 -0.29
CA ARG A 10 1.40 5.49 -0.09
C ARG A 10 1.72 5.49 1.39
N LEU A 11 2.87 4.91 1.73
CA LEU A 11 3.27 4.68 3.12
C LEU A 11 4.01 5.88 3.69
N HIS A 12 3.73 6.15 4.96
CA HIS A 12 4.43 7.12 5.80
C HIS A 12 4.69 6.49 7.17
N THR A 13 5.55 7.12 7.98
CA THR A 13 5.82 6.66 9.35
C THR A 13 4.52 6.67 10.18
N GLY A 14 4.02 5.49 10.53
CA GLY A 14 2.84 5.28 11.35
C GLY A 14 1.48 5.44 10.67
N TRP A 15 1.41 5.70 9.35
CA TRP A 15 0.15 5.80 8.61
C TRP A 15 0.34 5.58 7.11
N ALA A 16 -0.75 5.38 6.39
CA ALA A 16 -0.75 5.36 4.93
C ALA A 16 -1.94 6.13 4.34
N ALA A 17 -1.74 6.73 3.17
CA ALA A 17 -2.84 7.08 2.28
C ALA A 17 -3.25 5.82 1.52
N LEU A 18 -4.56 5.54 1.52
CA LEU A 18 -5.17 4.42 0.82
C LEU A 18 -6.19 4.95 -0.18
N VAL A 19 -6.15 4.42 -1.39
CA VAL A 19 -7.15 4.67 -2.44
C VAL A 19 -7.64 3.34 -2.99
N ALA A 20 -8.95 3.17 -3.11
CA ALA A 20 -9.57 2.10 -3.87
C ALA A 20 -10.01 2.64 -5.23
N ILE A 21 -9.66 1.94 -6.31
CA ILE A 21 -9.98 2.33 -7.67
C ILE A 21 -10.55 1.17 -8.47
N ALA A 22 -11.47 1.49 -9.39
CA ALA A 22 -12.01 0.57 -10.39
C ALA A 22 -12.04 1.24 -11.76
N GLY A 23 -12.35 0.47 -12.79
CA GLY A 23 -12.55 0.98 -14.15
C GLY A 23 -11.38 0.72 -15.10
N THR A 24 -11.37 1.45 -16.20
CA THR A 24 -10.41 1.33 -17.30
C THR A 24 -9.95 2.72 -17.74
N PRO A 25 -8.92 2.86 -18.59
CA PRO A 25 -8.49 4.16 -19.10
C PRO A 25 -9.65 5.02 -19.60
N GLY A 26 -9.67 6.28 -19.20
CA GLY A 26 -10.75 7.22 -19.49
C GLY A 26 -12.03 7.07 -18.65
N LYS A 27 -12.15 5.97 -17.87
CA LYS A 27 -13.31 5.66 -17.02
C LYS A 27 -12.89 5.18 -15.61
N PHE A 28 -11.74 5.59 -15.14
CA PHE A 28 -11.32 5.28 -13.77
C PHE A 28 -12.21 5.97 -12.74
N GLN A 29 -12.52 5.26 -11.66
CA GLN A 29 -13.35 5.74 -10.57
C GLN A 29 -12.68 5.47 -9.23
N VAL A 30 -12.53 6.49 -8.41
CA VAL A 30 -12.13 6.34 -7.02
C VAL A 30 -13.36 5.96 -6.21
N LEU A 31 -13.35 4.76 -5.65
CA LEU A 31 -14.43 4.21 -4.84
C LEU A 31 -14.29 4.58 -3.36
N LEU A 32 -13.05 4.69 -2.91
CA LEU A 32 -12.72 5.07 -1.54
C LEU A 32 -11.36 5.76 -1.50
N ARG A 33 -11.23 6.74 -0.62
CA ARG A 33 -9.94 7.26 -0.15
C ARG A 33 -9.97 7.39 1.36
N ARG A 34 -8.91 6.92 2.01
CA ARG A 34 -8.76 7.00 3.47
C ARG A 34 -7.31 7.29 3.85
N ARG A 35 -7.14 7.86 5.01
CA ARG A 35 -5.89 7.81 5.77
C ARG A 35 -6.06 6.71 6.81
N ILE A 36 -5.28 5.64 6.70
CA ILE A 36 -5.26 4.55 7.66
C ILE A 36 -4.09 4.72 8.63
N LYS A 37 -4.30 4.37 9.89
CA LYS A 37 -3.25 4.35 10.91
C LYS A 37 -2.59 2.99 10.90
N LEU A 38 -1.26 3.00 11.03
CA LEU A 38 -0.42 1.81 11.08
C LEU A 38 0.27 1.66 12.44
N LEU A 39 0.01 2.57 13.37
CA LEU A 39 0.39 2.47 14.78
C LEU A 39 -0.81 2.81 15.66
N PRO A 40 -0.92 2.19 16.84
CA PRO A 40 -1.99 2.50 17.80
C PRO A 40 -1.91 3.95 18.26
N ARG A 41 -3.01 4.44 18.86
CA ARG A 41 -3.01 5.74 19.54
C ARG A 41 -2.38 5.57 20.92
N GLY A 42 -1.55 6.52 21.33
CA GLY A 42 -0.93 6.58 22.66
C GLY A 42 0.58 6.35 22.61
N ASP A 43 1.22 6.34 23.78
CA ASP A 43 2.67 6.34 23.92
C ASP A 43 3.29 4.93 24.00
N SER A 44 2.49 3.87 23.80
CA SER A 44 2.96 2.48 23.93
C SER A 44 3.98 2.08 22.86
N VAL A 45 3.92 2.72 21.67
CA VAL A 45 4.87 2.51 20.57
C VAL A 45 5.28 3.87 20.01
N PRO A 46 6.57 4.20 20.02
CA PRO A 46 7.04 5.47 19.47
C PRO A 46 6.84 5.51 17.95
N ARG A 47 6.60 6.71 17.43
CA ARG A 47 6.41 6.92 15.99
C ARG A 47 7.64 6.49 15.17
N PHE A 48 8.85 6.78 15.67
CA PHE A 48 10.13 6.43 15.08
C PHE A 48 10.74 5.28 15.88
N VAL A 49 10.34 4.06 15.55
CA VAL A 49 10.62 2.83 16.29
C VAL A 49 12.12 2.52 16.32
N TYR A 50 12.74 2.47 15.13
CA TYR A 50 14.16 2.10 15.02
C TYR A 50 15.10 3.21 15.50
N HIS A 51 14.70 4.49 15.37
CA HIS A 51 15.45 5.58 15.97
C HIS A 51 15.44 5.48 17.48
N LYS A 52 14.27 5.19 18.08
CA LYS A 52 14.18 4.97 19.52
C LYS A 52 14.92 3.73 19.97
N ALA A 53 14.84 2.64 19.22
CA ALA A 53 15.58 1.40 19.49
C ALA A 53 17.09 1.60 19.50
N ALA A 54 17.62 2.49 18.65
CA ALA A 54 19.06 2.79 18.61
C ALA A 54 19.61 3.49 19.87
N GLU A 55 18.72 4.01 20.72
CA GLU A 55 19.07 4.66 21.98
C GLU A 55 19.05 3.68 23.18
N LEU A 56 18.62 2.43 22.96
CA LEU A 56 18.39 1.44 24.01
C LEU A 56 19.45 0.32 24.01
N PRO A 57 19.64 -0.37 25.14
CA PRO A 57 20.33 -1.65 25.15
C PRO A 57 19.69 -2.65 24.17
N LEU A 58 20.49 -3.51 23.55
CA LEU A 58 20.02 -4.38 22.46
C LEU A 58 18.81 -5.25 22.85
N SER A 59 18.76 -5.76 24.07
CA SER A 59 17.61 -6.55 24.57
C SER A 59 16.31 -5.74 24.57
N GLU A 60 16.36 -4.51 25.08
CA GLU A 60 15.20 -3.60 25.09
C GLU A 60 14.81 -3.14 23.68
N ALA A 61 15.80 -2.92 22.81
CA ALA A 61 15.58 -2.59 21.40
C ALA A 61 14.84 -3.72 20.67
N VAL A 62 15.21 -4.98 20.88
CA VAL A 62 14.51 -6.15 20.32
C VAL A 62 13.07 -6.19 20.79
N GLU A 63 12.81 -6.01 22.07
CA GLU A 63 11.44 -5.99 22.62
C GLU A 63 10.61 -4.85 22.05
N LEU A 64 11.19 -3.64 21.92
CA LEU A 64 10.51 -2.49 21.36
C LEU A 64 10.11 -2.72 19.89
N VAL A 65 11.06 -3.21 19.08
CA VAL A 65 10.82 -3.48 17.65
C VAL A 65 9.77 -4.57 17.49
N SER A 66 9.85 -5.68 18.23
CA SER A 66 8.86 -6.76 18.16
C SER A 66 7.46 -6.30 18.54
N ARG A 67 7.31 -5.47 19.58
CA ARG A 67 6.02 -4.89 19.96
C ARG A 67 5.49 -3.97 18.88
N ALA A 68 6.36 -3.18 18.25
CA ALA A 68 5.96 -2.25 17.18
C ALA A 68 5.54 -2.99 15.92
N GLU A 69 6.22 -4.07 15.55
CA GLU A 69 5.85 -4.94 14.43
C GLU A 69 4.45 -5.54 14.66
N ALA A 70 4.23 -6.16 15.81
CA ALA A 70 2.92 -6.74 16.15
C ALA A 70 1.80 -5.69 16.17
N ALA A 71 2.05 -4.53 16.77
CA ALA A 71 1.08 -3.44 16.84
C ALA A 71 0.76 -2.84 15.46
N SER A 72 1.76 -2.75 14.58
CA SER A 72 1.60 -2.26 13.21
C SER A 72 0.80 -3.25 12.35
N GLU A 73 1.08 -4.54 12.46
CA GLU A 73 0.32 -5.59 11.76
C GLU A 73 -1.14 -5.63 12.18
N GLU A 74 -1.42 -5.53 13.48
CA GLU A 74 -2.80 -5.48 14.00
C GLU A 74 -3.54 -4.24 13.52
N SER A 75 -2.88 -3.08 13.55
CA SER A 75 -3.46 -1.83 13.07
C SER A 75 -3.76 -1.89 11.56
N ALA A 76 -2.85 -2.45 10.77
CA ALA A 76 -3.03 -2.63 9.33
C ALA A 76 -4.17 -3.62 9.03
N ARG A 77 -4.25 -4.75 9.75
CA ARG A 77 -5.30 -5.76 9.59
C ARG A 77 -6.68 -5.19 9.92
N THR A 78 -6.81 -4.48 11.03
CA THR A 78 -8.06 -3.82 11.43
C THR A 78 -8.51 -2.82 10.38
N ALA A 79 -7.61 -1.94 9.93
CA ALA A 79 -7.92 -0.95 8.90
C ALA A 79 -8.31 -1.59 7.56
N MET A 80 -7.63 -2.70 7.18
CA MET A 80 -7.93 -3.45 5.96
C MET A 80 -9.32 -4.06 6.03
N LYS A 81 -9.67 -4.72 7.15
CA LYS A 81 -10.99 -5.29 7.35
C LYS A 81 -12.09 -4.25 7.21
N GLU A 82 -11.96 -3.10 7.87
CA GLU A 82 -12.93 -1.99 7.76
C GLU A 82 -13.09 -1.49 6.32
N VAL A 83 -11.99 -1.42 5.55
CA VAL A 83 -12.03 -0.98 4.15
C VAL A 83 -12.74 -2.01 3.28
N LEU A 84 -12.43 -3.29 3.44
CA LEU A 84 -13.03 -4.37 2.66
C LEU A 84 -14.51 -4.57 3.00
N ASP A 85 -14.89 -4.51 4.27
CA ASP A 85 -16.30 -4.58 4.71
C ASP A 85 -17.11 -3.43 4.10
N HIS A 86 -16.56 -2.21 4.11
CA HIS A 86 -17.20 -1.04 3.50
C HIS A 86 -17.37 -1.21 1.97
N LEU A 87 -16.32 -1.60 1.26
CA LEU A 87 -16.39 -1.79 -0.20
C LEU A 87 -17.31 -2.96 -0.57
N GLY A 88 -17.29 -4.04 0.21
CA GLY A 88 -18.20 -5.17 0.05
C GLY A 88 -19.67 -4.78 0.20
N SER A 89 -19.99 -3.86 1.13
CA SER A 89 -21.37 -3.34 1.28
C SER A 89 -21.85 -2.53 0.07
N LEU A 90 -20.93 -2.07 -0.76
CA LEU A 90 -21.19 -1.38 -2.04
C LEU A 90 -21.14 -2.33 -3.26
N ALA A 91 -21.15 -3.65 -3.05
CA ALA A 91 -20.99 -4.67 -4.07
C ALA A 91 -19.68 -4.51 -4.89
N VAL A 92 -18.61 -4.06 -4.24
CA VAL A 92 -17.27 -3.95 -4.82
C VAL A 92 -16.40 -5.09 -4.31
N GLU A 93 -15.78 -5.84 -5.23
CA GLU A 93 -14.85 -6.91 -4.92
C GLU A 93 -13.41 -6.41 -5.11
N VAL A 94 -12.66 -6.34 -4.01
CA VAL A 94 -11.24 -5.98 -4.07
C VAL A 94 -10.41 -7.24 -4.31
N LYS A 95 -9.53 -7.20 -5.30
CA LYS A 95 -8.70 -8.35 -5.72
C LYS A 95 -7.22 -8.18 -5.40
N ALA A 96 -6.71 -6.96 -5.32
CA ALA A 96 -5.28 -6.71 -5.15
C ALA A 96 -4.99 -5.45 -4.36
N GLY A 97 -3.76 -5.40 -3.81
CA GLY A 97 -3.16 -4.21 -3.21
C GLY A 97 -1.83 -3.85 -3.86
N GLY A 98 -1.70 -2.61 -4.33
CA GLY A 98 -0.46 -2.02 -4.83
C GLY A 98 0.30 -1.32 -3.71
N ILE A 99 1.53 -1.78 -3.41
CA ILE A 99 2.30 -1.38 -2.24
C ILE A 99 3.69 -0.91 -2.67
N PRO A 100 4.21 0.23 -2.14
CA PRO A 100 5.58 0.61 -2.40
C PRO A 100 6.56 -0.40 -1.79
N CYS A 101 7.63 -0.75 -2.53
CA CYS A 101 8.70 -1.60 -2.02
C CYS A 101 9.98 -0.82 -1.79
N SER A 102 10.75 -1.23 -0.77
CA SER A 102 12.08 -0.72 -0.51
C SER A 102 13.05 -1.13 -1.63
N SER A 103 13.98 -0.24 -1.97
CA SER A 103 15.06 -0.54 -2.91
C SER A 103 16.25 -1.25 -2.25
N ARG A 104 16.29 -1.30 -0.92
CA ARG A 104 17.38 -1.88 -0.14
C ARG A 104 16.86 -2.98 0.79
N PRO A 105 17.51 -4.14 0.84
CA PRO A 105 17.21 -5.14 1.84
C PRO A 105 17.60 -4.61 3.23
N VAL A 106 16.80 -4.95 4.23
CA VAL A 106 17.11 -4.70 5.65
C VAL A 106 17.74 -5.97 6.20
N PRO A 107 18.93 -5.90 6.85
CA PRO A 107 19.52 -7.03 7.53
C PRO A 107 18.57 -7.64 8.57
N THR A 108 18.66 -8.95 8.75
CA THR A 108 17.90 -9.66 9.82
C THR A 108 18.47 -9.40 11.21
N ASP A 109 19.77 -9.11 11.31
CA ASP A 109 20.42 -8.72 12.56
C ASP A 109 20.07 -7.27 12.92
N LEU A 110 19.25 -7.11 13.95
CA LEU A 110 18.85 -5.80 14.45
C LEU A 110 20.06 -4.94 14.86
N SER A 111 21.09 -5.55 15.46
CA SER A 111 22.30 -4.82 15.87
C SER A 111 23.03 -4.21 14.66
N ALA A 112 23.05 -4.90 13.52
CA ALA A 112 23.59 -4.34 12.28
C ALA A 112 22.75 -3.19 11.73
N VAL A 113 21.43 -3.27 11.85
CA VAL A 113 20.50 -2.20 11.47
C VAL A 113 20.74 -0.95 12.31
N LEU A 114 20.79 -1.10 13.63
CA LEU A 114 20.87 0.02 14.58
C LEU A 114 22.23 0.76 14.55
N ARG A 115 23.30 0.10 14.09
CA ARG A 115 24.61 0.76 13.91
C ARG A 115 24.73 1.65 12.68
N ALA A 116 23.80 1.54 11.74
CA ALA A 116 23.89 2.23 10.47
C ALA A 116 22.69 3.17 10.25
N HIS A 117 22.86 4.46 10.46
CA HIS A 117 21.78 5.45 10.36
C HIS A 117 20.93 5.33 9.06
N PRO A 118 21.52 5.12 7.86
CA PRO A 118 20.71 4.87 6.66
C PRO A 118 19.87 3.59 6.72
N MET A 119 20.31 2.57 7.49
CA MET A 119 19.54 1.35 7.68
C MET A 119 18.36 1.55 8.63
N ILE A 120 18.52 2.40 9.64
CA ILE A 120 17.43 2.81 10.55
C ILE A 120 16.28 3.39 9.72
N HIS A 121 16.55 4.36 8.86
CA HIS A 121 15.52 4.94 7.97
C HIS A 121 14.87 3.91 7.05
N THR A 122 15.67 2.99 6.50
CA THR A 122 15.15 1.92 5.65
C THR A 122 14.23 0.98 6.44
N ALA A 123 14.65 0.58 7.64
CA ALA A 123 13.89 -0.31 8.51
C ALA A 123 12.57 0.33 8.99
N GLU A 124 12.56 1.64 9.28
CA GLU A 124 11.31 2.39 9.58
C GLU A 124 10.29 2.26 8.43
N GLY A 125 10.72 2.39 7.19
CA GLY A 125 9.83 2.25 6.04
C GLY A 125 9.36 0.82 5.83
N VAL A 126 10.28 -0.15 5.99
CA VAL A 126 10.00 -1.59 5.80
C VAL A 126 9.04 -2.13 6.86
N LEU A 127 9.08 -1.61 8.10
CA LEU A 127 8.12 -1.96 9.14
C LEU A 127 6.66 -1.82 8.65
N PHE A 128 6.31 -0.64 8.15
CA PHE A 128 4.95 -0.36 7.69
C PHE A 128 4.62 -1.03 6.37
N GLN A 129 5.61 -1.21 5.50
CA GLN A 129 5.45 -1.99 4.27
C GLN A 129 5.06 -3.44 4.60
N ARG A 130 5.78 -4.10 5.51
CA ARG A 130 5.49 -5.48 5.94
C ARG A 130 4.10 -5.60 6.54
N ALA A 131 3.70 -4.67 7.41
CA ALA A 131 2.39 -4.68 8.04
C ALA A 131 1.25 -4.60 7.01
N VAL A 132 1.34 -3.71 6.02
CA VAL A 132 0.32 -3.59 4.96
C VAL A 132 0.35 -4.79 4.02
N THR A 133 1.54 -5.32 3.69
CA THR A 133 1.69 -6.54 2.89
C THR A 133 1.02 -7.74 3.56
N SER A 134 1.33 -7.98 4.85
CA SER A 134 0.72 -9.03 5.66
C SER A 134 -0.81 -8.90 5.71
N ALA A 135 -1.32 -7.68 5.95
CA ALA A 135 -2.76 -7.43 5.99
C ALA A 135 -3.44 -7.75 4.64
N CYS A 136 -2.85 -7.37 3.50
CA CYS A 136 -3.36 -7.74 2.18
C CYS A 136 -3.40 -9.25 1.99
N GLN A 137 -2.31 -9.96 2.32
CA GLN A 137 -2.20 -11.41 2.17
C GLN A 137 -3.21 -12.17 3.03
N VAL A 138 -3.35 -11.78 4.31
CA VAL A 138 -4.34 -12.37 5.23
C VAL A 138 -5.77 -12.18 4.72
N CYS A 139 -6.05 -11.07 4.04
CA CYS A 139 -7.35 -10.80 3.41
C CYS A 139 -7.49 -11.45 2.02
N GLY A 140 -6.55 -12.28 1.56
CA GLY A 140 -6.63 -12.96 0.27
C GLY A 140 -6.38 -12.05 -0.94
N LEU A 141 -5.82 -10.85 -0.75
CA LEU A 141 -5.53 -9.94 -1.84
C LEU A 141 -4.17 -10.27 -2.49
N ALA A 142 -4.11 -10.23 -3.81
CA ALA A 142 -2.82 -10.26 -4.52
C ALA A 142 -2.02 -8.99 -4.17
N VAL A 143 -0.71 -9.14 -3.92
CA VAL A 143 0.18 -8.02 -3.60
C VAL A 143 1.05 -7.70 -4.80
N ILE A 144 0.90 -6.48 -5.31
CA ILE A 144 1.69 -5.95 -6.41
C ILE A 144 2.61 -4.86 -5.86
N SER A 145 3.91 -5.00 -6.08
CA SER A 145 4.89 -4.07 -5.52
C SER A 145 5.72 -3.38 -6.60
N ALA A 146 5.96 -2.09 -6.41
CA ALA A 146 6.86 -1.30 -7.24
C ALA A 146 7.61 -0.27 -6.39
N ARG A 147 8.72 0.25 -6.88
CA ARG A 147 9.40 1.39 -6.23
C ARG A 147 8.58 2.66 -6.42
N GLU A 148 8.43 3.47 -5.36
CA GLU A 148 7.61 4.69 -5.44
C GLU A 148 8.05 5.62 -6.61
N ARG A 149 9.37 5.75 -6.85
CA ARG A 149 9.89 6.57 -7.95
C ARG A 149 9.56 6.03 -9.36
N GLU A 150 9.17 4.75 -9.48
CA GLU A 150 8.92 4.06 -10.74
C GLU A 150 7.44 3.82 -11.00
N VAL A 151 6.58 3.93 -9.95
CA VAL A 151 5.17 3.50 -10.00
C VAL A 151 4.38 4.18 -11.10
N TRP A 152 4.60 5.46 -11.35
CA TRP A 152 3.88 6.21 -12.38
C TRP A 152 4.16 5.68 -13.79
N ARG A 153 5.45 5.49 -14.10
CA ARG A 153 5.87 4.93 -15.39
C ARG A 153 5.40 3.48 -15.54
N THR A 154 5.55 2.67 -14.49
CA THR A 154 5.15 1.26 -14.54
C THR A 154 3.63 1.11 -14.69
N ALA A 155 2.85 1.87 -13.93
CA ALA A 155 1.39 1.87 -14.05
C ALA A 155 0.94 2.37 -15.44
N ALA A 156 1.50 3.47 -15.94
CA ALA A 156 1.18 3.97 -17.27
C ALA A 156 1.44 2.93 -18.35
N SER A 157 2.64 2.36 -18.35
CA SER A 157 3.04 1.32 -19.31
C SER A 157 2.10 0.11 -19.28
N SER A 158 1.68 -0.34 -18.09
CA SER A 158 0.76 -1.48 -17.95
C SER A 158 -0.62 -1.23 -18.57
N TRP A 159 -1.06 0.03 -18.63
CA TRP A 159 -2.30 0.44 -19.27
C TRP A 159 -2.14 0.93 -20.72
N SER A 160 -0.94 0.77 -21.33
CA SER A 160 -0.61 1.29 -22.66
C SER A 160 -0.81 2.80 -22.79
N LEU A 161 -0.48 3.53 -21.72
CA LEU A 161 -0.53 4.99 -21.63
C LEU A 161 0.89 5.54 -21.45
N THR A 162 1.08 6.80 -21.82
CA THR A 162 2.23 7.58 -21.37
C THR A 162 2.06 7.98 -19.89
N GLU A 163 3.15 8.27 -19.21
CA GLU A 163 3.09 8.74 -17.82
C GLU A 163 2.30 10.06 -17.70
N GLU A 164 2.40 10.94 -18.70
CA GLU A 164 1.67 12.20 -18.73
C GLU A 164 0.15 11.99 -18.86
N GLU A 165 -0.28 11.11 -19.77
CA GLU A 165 -1.70 10.76 -19.92
C GLU A 165 -2.28 10.16 -18.65
N LEU A 166 -1.55 9.26 -17.99
CA LEU A 166 -2.00 8.67 -16.73
C LEU A 166 -2.11 9.75 -15.64
N ARG A 167 -1.12 10.65 -15.52
CA ARG A 167 -1.17 11.75 -14.57
C ARG A 167 -2.34 12.68 -14.82
N GLN A 168 -2.63 13.03 -16.07
CA GLN A 168 -3.77 13.86 -16.43
C GLN A 168 -5.09 13.18 -16.03
N GLN A 169 -5.25 11.88 -16.31
CA GLN A 169 -6.45 11.14 -15.89
C GLN A 169 -6.60 11.13 -14.37
N VAL A 170 -5.52 10.84 -13.63
CA VAL A 170 -5.54 10.83 -12.15
C VAL A 170 -5.82 12.21 -11.59
N ASP A 171 -5.29 13.27 -12.17
CA ASP A 171 -5.57 14.65 -11.78
C ASP A 171 -7.04 15.02 -11.99
N GLY A 172 -7.61 14.56 -13.09
CA GLY A 172 -9.02 14.72 -13.43
C GLY A 172 -9.99 14.12 -12.42
N LEU A 173 -9.60 13.05 -11.70
CA LEU A 173 -10.41 12.41 -10.65
C LEU A 173 -10.74 13.34 -9.49
N ARG A 174 -9.97 14.42 -9.27
CA ARG A 174 -10.28 15.45 -8.27
C ARG A 174 -11.70 15.97 -8.39
N LYS A 175 -12.25 16.07 -9.60
CA LYS A 175 -13.61 16.59 -9.84
C LYS A 175 -14.69 15.74 -9.17
N SER A 176 -14.49 14.43 -9.08
CA SER A 176 -15.45 13.49 -8.48
C SER A 176 -15.22 13.27 -6.98
N VAL A 177 -13.98 13.40 -6.49
CA VAL A 177 -13.67 13.08 -5.09
C VAL A 177 -13.46 14.31 -4.20
N GLY A 178 -13.26 15.50 -4.78
CA GLY A 178 -13.01 16.73 -4.03
C GLY A 178 -11.63 16.77 -3.34
N ALA A 179 -11.45 17.73 -2.42
CA ALA A 179 -10.24 17.86 -1.62
C ALA A 179 -10.27 16.94 -0.37
N PRO A 180 -9.09 16.50 0.15
CA PRO A 180 -7.75 16.63 -0.42
C PRO A 180 -7.50 15.65 -1.58
N TRP A 181 -6.87 16.13 -2.66
CA TRP A 181 -6.39 15.30 -3.77
C TRP A 181 -4.96 15.74 -4.12
N GLY A 182 -4.04 15.43 -3.24
CA GLY A 182 -2.63 15.80 -3.31
C GLY A 182 -1.72 14.63 -3.70
N THR A 183 -0.43 14.82 -3.49
CA THR A 183 0.59 13.82 -3.84
C THR A 183 0.31 12.45 -3.22
N ASP A 184 -0.13 12.40 -1.95
CA ASP A 184 -0.38 11.13 -1.26
C ASP A 184 -1.47 10.31 -1.96
N GLN A 185 -2.62 10.94 -2.24
CA GLN A 185 -3.75 10.28 -2.89
C GLN A 185 -3.42 9.89 -4.32
N LYS A 186 -2.76 10.78 -5.07
CA LYS A 186 -2.38 10.52 -6.45
C LYS A 186 -1.36 9.38 -6.57
N THR A 187 -0.35 9.35 -5.71
CA THR A 187 0.64 8.25 -5.70
C THR A 187 -0.01 6.92 -5.26
N ALA A 188 -0.88 6.94 -4.23
CA ALA A 188 -1.65 5.76 -3.87
C ALA A 188 -2.53 5.29 -5.04
N THR A 189 -3.12 6.22 -5.80
CA THR A 189 -3.90 5.87 -7.02
C THR A 189 -3.02 5.19 -8.08
N ALA A 190 -1.80 5.66 -8.31
CA ALA A 190 -0.90 5.01 -9.26
C ALA A 190 -0.57 3.55 -8.85
N PHE A 191 -0.36 3.30 -7.55
CA PHE A 191 -0.22 1.94 -7.03
C PHE A 191 -1.50 1.10 -7.21
N ALA A 192 -2.67 1.69 -6.95
CA ALA A 192 -3.95 1.00 -7.16
C ALA A 192 -4.18 0.64 -8.63
N LEU A 193 -3.85 1.54 -9.56
CA LEU A 193 -3.97 1.31 -11.00
C LEU A 193 -3.03 0.21 -11.50
N LEU A 194 -1.79 0.17 -10.98
CA LEU A 194 -0.85 -0.91 -11.27
C LEU A 194 -1.44 -2.26 -10.81
N ALA A 195 -1.95 -2.34 -9.59
CA ALA A 195 -2.54 -3.55 -9.04
C ALA A 195 -3.84 -3.96 -9.77
N LEU A 196 -4.68 -3.00 -10.13
CA LEU A 196 -5.91 -3.25 -10.87
C LEU A 196 -5.63 -3.87 -12.25
N ARG A 197 -4.59 -3.40 -12.92
CA ARG A 197 -4.22 -3.94 -14.23
C ARG A 197 -3.82 -5.42 -14.15
N GLU A 198 -2.98 -5.79 -13.20
CA GLU A 198 -2.50 -7.16 -13.01
C GLU A 198 -3.66 -8.16 -12.82
N VAL A 199 -4.66 -7.79 -12.03
CA VAL A 199 -5.81 -8.69 -11.79
C VAL A 199 -6.75 -8.75 -12.99
N THR A 200 -6.94 -7.66 -13.72
CA THR A 200 -7.78 -7.66 -14.94
C THR A 200 -7.16 -8.48 -16.07
N ASP A 201 -5.84 -8.52 -16.19
CA ASP A 201 -5.14 -9.36 -17.16
C ASP A 201 -5.23 -10.84 -16.79
N THR A 202 -5.09 -11.16 -15.50
CA THR A 202 -5.22 -12.53 -15.00
C THR A 202 -6.64 -13.09 -15.25
N GLU A 203 -7.68 -12.28 -15.08
CA GLU A 203 -9.07 -12.67 -15.36
C GLU A 203 -9.31 -12.91 -16.87
N ARG A 204 -8.76 -12.06 -17.73
CA ARG A 204 -8.85 -12.22 -19.18
C ARG A 204 -8.13 -13.47 -19.68
N GLY A 205 -6.94 -13.78 -19.12
CA GLY A 205 -6.18 -14.97 -19.47
C GLY A 205 -6.86 -16.28 -19.07
N ARG A 206 -7.65 -16.28 -18.00
CA ARG A 206 -8.43 -17.45 -17.56
C ARG A 206 -9.72 -17.69 -18.36
N GLY A 207 -10.24 -16.66 -19.03
CA GLY A 207 -11.45 -16.74 -19.85
C GLY A 207 -11.24 -17.27 -21.26
N VAL A 208 -10.00 -17.48 -21.71
CA VAL A 208 -9.64 -18.04 -23.01
C VAL A 208 -9.15 -19.47 -22.79
N SER A 209 -10.04 -20.40 -22.45
CA SER A 209 -9.80 -21.83 -22.72
C SER A 209 -10.03 -22.04 -24.22
N PRO A 210 -9.06 -22.61 -24.95
CA PRO A 210 -9.35 -23.08 -26.32
C PRO A 210 -10.40 -24.20 -26.21
N GLY A 211 -11.59 -23.90 -26.70
CA GLY A 211 -12.57 -24.93 -26.91
C GLY A 211 -12.00 -25.97 -27.91
N GLU A 212 -12.04 -27.20 -27.51
CA GLU A 212 -11.86 -28.37 -28.40
C GLU A 212 -12.98 -28.41 -29.45
#